data_2821477189c33e2539ebd4e57bee8d5e
#
_entry.id   2821477189c33e2539ebd4e57bee8d5e
#
_cell.length_a   1.000
_cell.length_b   1.000
_cell.length_c   1.000
_cell.angle_alpha   90.00
_cell.angle_beta   90.00
_cell.angle_gamma   90.00
#
_symmetry.space_group_name_H-M   'P 1'
#
loop_
_entity.id
_entity.type
_entity.pdbx_description
1 polymer ?
#
loop_
_entity_poly.entity_id
_entity_poly.type
_entity_poly.pdbx_seq_one_letter_code
_entity_poly.pdbx_strand_id
1 'polypeptide(L)' 'MLNGVSGMIGETAVVRKPVSDSHEPGSVFSRGEEWYAVSLFPGTTIAVGTTVVVADVERGLLVVYPTDDV' A
#
# COMPACT_ATOMS: atom_id res chain seq x y z
N MET A 1 -5.86 21.96 -4.79
CA MET A 1 -5.04 21.61 -3.97
C MET A 1 -4.74 20.22 -3.76
N LEU A 2 -3.61 19.87 -3.53
CA LEU A 2 -3.26 18.59 -3.41
C LEU A 2 -3.47 18.10 -2.10
N ASN A 3 -3.85 16.90 -1.93
CA ASN A 3 -3.92 16.36 -0.65
C ASN A 3 -2.88 15.33 -0.55
N GLY A 4 -2.63 14.83 0.59
CA GLY A 4 -1.57 13.92 0.84
C GLY A 4 -1.70 12.60 0.18
N VAL A 5 -2.93 12.20 -0.07
CA VAL A 5 -3.16 10.88 -0.61
C VAL A 5 -2.64 10.78 -2.04
N SER A 6 -2.93 11.74 -2.86
CA SER A 6 -2.46 11.66 -4.23
C SER A 6 -0.96 11.80 -4.32
N GLY A 7 -0.32 12.39 -3.32
CA GLY A 7 1.12 12.49 -3.33
C GLY A 7 1.82 11.22 -2.94
N MET A 8 1.08 10.18 -2.57
CA MET A 8 1.72 8.94 -2.17
C MET A 8 2.14 8.05 -3.32
N ILE A 9 1.66 8.31 -4.52
CA ILE A 9 2.02 7.45 -5.66
C ILE A 9 3.53 7.51 -5.87
N GLY A 10 4.15 6.35 -5.93
CA GLY A 10 5.60 6.23 -6.09
C GLY A 10 6.36 6.11 -4.78
N GLU A 11 5.69 6.30 -3.66
CA GLU A 11 6.37 6.21 -2.39
C GLU A 11 6.55 4.75 -1.98
N THR A 12 7.56 4.50 -1.16
CA THR A 12 7.71 3.17 -0.60
C THR A 12 7.04 3.14 0.76
N ALA A 13 6.64 1.98 1.18
CA ALA A 13 5.97 1.79 2.46
C ALA A 13 6.27 0.40 2.98
N VAL A 14 5.98 0.17 4.25
CA VAL A 14 6.21 -1.13 4.87
C VAL A 14 4.88 -1.66 5.37
N VAL A 15 4.57 -2.90 5.05
CA VAL A 15 3.28 -3.49 5.43
C VAL A 15 3.22 -3.69 6.93
N ARG A 16 2.14 -3.21 7.56
CA ARG A 16 1.90 -3.36 8.97
C ARG A 16 0.80 -4.37 9.25
N LYS A 17 -0.20 -4.45 8.37
CA LYS A 17 -1.21 -5.49 8.46
C LYS A 17 -1.24 -6.12 7.09
N PRO A 18 -1.40 -7.42 6.98
CA PRO A 18 -1.32 -8.09 5.68
C PRO A 18 -2.23 -7.42 4.66
N VAL A 19 -1.70 -7.23 3.46
CA VAL A 19 -2.40 -6.52 2.41
C VAL A 19 -2.87 -7.54 1.38
N SER A 20 -4.15 -7.53 1.08
CA SER A 20 -4.67 -8.42 0.06
C SER A 20 -5.66 -7.64 -0.81
N ASP A 21 -6.81 -8.19 -1.10
CA ASP A 21 -7.72 -7.48 -1.99
C ASP A 21 -8.59 -6.53 -1.18
N SER A 22 -9.53 -5.89 -1.84
CA SER A 22 -10.28 -4.82 -1.21
C SER A 22 -11.32 -5.29 -0.20
N HIS A 23 -11.55 -6.61 -0.07
CA HIS A 23 -12.50 -7.07 0.91
C HIS A 23 -11.96 -6.87 2.31
N GLU A 24 -10.66 -6.95 2.47
CA GLU A 24 -10.08 -6.75 3.76
C GLU A 24 -8.83 -5.93 3.59
N PRO A 25 -8.93 -4.63 3.56
CA PRO A 25 -7.74 -3.80 3.40
C PRO A 25 -6.77 -4.01 4.53
N GLY A 26 -5.51 -4.12 4.20
CA GLY A 26 -4.46 -4.13 5.19
C GLY A 26 -3.99 -2.72 5.44
N SER A 27 -2.79 -2.59 5.97
CA SER A 27 -2.24 -1.26 6.17
C SER A 27 -0.75 -1.24 5.92
N VAL A 28 -0.26 -0.09 5.54
CA VAL A 28 1.17 0.13 5.32
C VAL A 28 1.56 1.41 6.04
N PHE A 29 2.83 1.51 6.38
CA PHE A 29 3.34 2.67 7.07
C PHE A 29 4.27 3.42 6.12
N SER A 30 4.01 4.70 5.94
CA SER A 30 4.85 5.52 5.08
C SER A 30 4.75 6.96 5.52
N ARG A 31 5.85 7.66 5.47
CA ARG A 31 5.90 9.10 5.78
C ARG A 31 5.34 9.39 7.17
N GLY A 32 5.59 8.49 8.11
CA GLY A 32 5.19 8.71 9.49
C GLY A 32 3.74 8.41 9.79
N GLU A 33 3.01 7.86 8.83
CA GLU A 33 1.59 7.56 9.02
C GLU A 33 1.23 6.19 8.53
N GLU A 34 0.16 5.65 9.07
CA GLU A 34 -0.35 4.37 8.63
C GLU A 34 -1.50 4.60 7.67
N TRP A 35 -1.52 3.90 6.54
CA TRP A 35 -2.50 4.09 5.49
C TRP A 35 -3.15 2.75 5.18
N TYR A 36 -4.45 2.74 4.89
CA TYR A 36 -5.09 1.52 4.44
C TYR A 36 -4.61 1.21 3.02
N ALA A 37 -4.42 -0.04 2.74
CA ALA A 37 -3.86 -0.44 1.45
C ALA A 37 -4.43 -1.76 0.95
N VAL A 38 -4.45 -1.91 -0.37
CA VAL A 38 -4.86 -3.15 -1.00
C VAL A 38 -3.79 -3.51 -2.03
N SER A 39 -3.76 -4.78 -2.43
CA SER A 39 -2.77 -5.25 -3.38
C SER A 39 -3.16 -4.89 -4.80
N LEU A 40 -2.17 -4.52 -5.59
CA LEU A 40 -2.38 -4.27 -7.01
C LEU A 40 -2.72 -5.56 -7.73
N PHE A 41 -2.22 -6.70 -7.23
CA PHE A 41 -2.42 -7.97 -7.89
C PHE A 41 -3.46 -8.79 -7.15
N PRO A 42 -4.61 -9.07 -7.77
CA PRO A 42 -5.67 -9.84 -7.11
C PRO A 42 -5.16 -11.22 -6.70
N GLY A 43 -5.62 -11.68 -5.59
CA GLY A 43 -5.25 -13.01 -5.13
C GLY A 43 -3.91 -13.09 -4.43
N THR A 44 -3.22 -11.97 -4.31
CA THR A 44 -1.92 -11.95 -3.65
C THR A 44 -2.05 -11.35 -2.28
N THR A 45 -1.46 -11.98 -1.29
CA THR A 45 -1.41 -11.42 0.06
C THR A 45 0.03 -11.03 0.36
N ILE A 46 0.22 -9.81 0.82
CA ILE A 46 1.54 -9.29 1.11
C ILE A 46 1.72 -9.29 2.61
N ALA A 47 2.76 -9.94 3.06
CA ALA A 47 2.98 -10.15 4.49
C ALA A 47 3.51 -8.92 5.21
N VAL A 48 3.26 -8.88 6.49
CA VAL A 48 3.76 -7.82 7.36
C VAL A 48 5.29 -7.74 7.23
N GLY A 49 5.81 -6.56 7.18
CA GLY A 49 7.25 -6.33 7.07
C GLY A 49 7.75 -6.21 5.64
N THR A 50 6.90 -6.50 4.66
CA THR A 50 7.33 -6.41 3.26
C THR A 50 7.36 -4.95 2.83
N THR A 51 8.39 -4.59 2.07
CA THR A 51 8.45 -3.25 1.49
C THR A 51 7.65 -3.24 0.20
N VAL A 52 6.81 -2.25 0.05
CA VAL A 52 5.95 -2.13 -1.12
C VAL A 52 6.07 -0.74 -1.71
N VAL A 53 5.59 -0.60 -2.94
CA VAL A 53 5.54 0.69 -3.62
C VAL A 53 4.08 1.01 -3.89
N VAL A 54 3.71 2.27 -3.72
CA VAL A 54 2.36 2.72 -3.98
C VAL A 54 2.21 2.96 -5.47
N ALA A 55 1.35 2.19 -6.11
CA ALA A 55 1.13 2.31 -7.54
C ALA A 55 -0.02 3.24 -7.89
N ASP A 56 -0.99 3.35 -7.00
CA ASP A 56 -2.17 4.13 -7.31
C ASP A 56 -2.91 4.41 -6.02
N VAL A 57 -3.93 5.26 -6.11
CA VAL A 57 -4.77 5.56 -4.98
C VAL A 57 -6.20 5.47 -5.46
N GLU A 58 -7.02 4.66 -4.79
CA GLU A 58 -8.41 4.50 -5.17
C GLU A 58 -9.29 4.59 -3.97
N ARG A 59 -10.19 5.56 -3.94
CA ARG A 59 -11.17 5.69 -2.86
C ARG A 59 -10.51 5.75 -1.49
N GLY A 60 -9.39 6.45 -1.41
CA GLY A 60 -8.71 6.59 -0.14
C GLY A 60 -7.84 5.41 0.25
N LEU A 61 -7.78 4.38 -0.60
CA LEU A 61 -6.93 3.24 -0.35
C LEU A 61 -5.70 3.32 -1.22
N LEU A 62 -4.57 2.96 -0.67
CA LEU A 62 -3.35 2.89 -1.47
C LEU A 62 -3.32 1.54 -2.16
N VAL A 63 -3.02 1.53 -3.45
CA VAL A 63 -2.87 0.29 -4.20
C VAL A 63 -1.38 0.04 -4.29
N VAL A 64 -0.92 -1.04 -3.70
CA VAL A 64 0.51 -1.28 -3.56
C VAL A 64 0.95 -2.61 -4.15
N TYR A 65 2.24 -2.73 -4.44
CA TYR A 65 2.80 -4.00 -4.88
C TYR A 65 4.16 -4.19 -4.22
N PRO A 66 4.57 -5.43 -3.97
CA PRO A 66 5.84 -5.64 -3.31
C PRO A 66 7.00 -5.28 -4.22
N THR A 67 8.03 -4.69 -3.65
CA THR A 67 9.23 -4.44 -4.41
C THR A 67 9.96 -5.75 -4.52
N ASP A 68 10.58 -5.97 -5.64
CA ASP A 68 11.27 -7.16 -5.81
C ASP A 68 12.68 -6.87 -5.68
N ASP A 69 13.09 -6.45 -4.62
CA ASP A 69 14.33 -6.02 -4.43
C ASP A 69 15.23 -7.04 -4.11
N VAL A 70 15.88 -7.49 -4.87
CA VAL A 70 16.69 -8.54 -4.60
C VAL A 70 18.07 -8.20 -4.53
#